data_00a06d1293b8ba59df294807a78dfd38
#
_entry.id   00a06d1293b8ba59df294807a78dfd38
#
_cell.length_a   1.000
_cell.length_b   1.000
_cell.length_c   1.000
_cell.angle_alpha   90.00
_cell.angle_beta   90.00
_cell.angle_gamma   90.00
#
_symmetry.space_group_name_H-M   'P 1'
#
loop_
_entity.id
_entity.type
_entity.pdbx_description
1 polymer ?
#
loop_
_entity_poly.entity_id
_entity_poly.type
_entity_poly.pdbx_seq_one_letter_code
_entity_poly.pdbx_strand_id
1 'polypeptide(L)'
;FLTGKDFLKATAAIMGAVTLQVLYQKFRQGKVEKKLFLTWIALIIFGSATLLFRDPAFLQWKVSIINWIFASILIGNQLLQRPPIIKSFMNAASPEGLPEIPDKAWMDITYLWAFAFFAIGMVNLYFMLYTSLTTWVNFKLFGVLAMMFIFAILNAIYLNKYVTKEAGKSG
;
A
#
# COMPACT_ATOMS: atom_id res chain seq x y z
N PHE A 1 -14.15 31.45 9.04
CA PHE A 1 -13.43 30.18 9.10
C PHE A 1 -14.41 29.06 8.75
N LEU A 2 -14.37 28.55 7.51
CA LEU A 2 -15.15 27.38 7.11
C LEU A 2 -14.67 26.17 7.87
N THR A 3 -15.54 25.55 8.64
CA THR A 3 -15.27 24.28 9.32
C THR A 3 -15.01 23.21 8.25
N GLY A 4 -14.17 22.20 8.54
CA GLY A 4 -13.84 21.14 7.57
C GLY A 4 -15.06 20.44 6.97
N LYS A 5 -16.18 20.37 7.71
CA LYS A 5 -17.47 19.85 7.24
C LYS A 5 -18.14 20.74 6.18
N ASP A 6 -17.98 22.07 6.27
CA ASP A 6 -18.57 23.01 5.31
C ASP A 6 -17.83 22.97 3.98
N PHE A 7 -16.50 22.74 4.02
CA PHE A 7 -15.70 22.55 2.81
C PHE A 7 -16.10 21.27 2.05
N LEU A 8 -16.38 20.17 2.74
CA LEU A 8 -16.83 18.92 2.13
C LEU A 8 -18.21 19.08 1.46
N LYS A 9 -19.13 19.77 2.14
CA LYS A 9 -20.46 20.10 1.60
C LYS A 9 -20.34 20.97 0.37
N ALA A 10 -19.48 21.98 0.41
CA ALA A 10 -19.23 22.87 -0.73
C ALA A 10 -18.64 22.09 -1.93
N THR A 11 -17.66 21.23 -1.70
CA THR A 11 -17.07 20.39 -2.74
C THR A 11 -18.12 19.46 -3.37
N ALA A 12 -18.93 18.79 -2.55
CA ALA A 12 -20.00 17.92 -3.04
C ALA A 12 -21.07 18.69 -3.82
N ALA A 13 -21.43 19.89 -3.35
CA ALA A 13 -22.40 20.77 -4.03
C ALA A 13 -21.88 21.21 -5.40
N ILE A 14 -20.62 21.61 -5.50
CA ILE A 14 -19.98 21.98 -6.78
C ILE A 14 -19.95 20.79 -7.74
N MET A 15 -19.55 19.60 -7.25
CA MET A 15 -19.56 18.37 -8.06
C MET A 15 -20.96 18.06 -8.58
N GLY A 16 -21.98 18.18 -7.73
CA GLY A 16 -23.38 18.00 -8.11
C GLY A 16 -23.83 19.02 -9.16
N ALA A 17 -23.56 20.31 -8.95
CA ALA A 17 -23.93 21.37 -9.87
C ALA A 17 -23.31 21.21 -11.26
N VAL A 18 -21.99 20.89 -11.34
CA VAL A 18 -21.30 20.68 -12.62
C VAL A 18 -21.80 19.40 -13.30
N THR A 19 -22.12 18.36 -12.54
CA THR A 19 -22.69 17.13 -13.11
C THR A 19 -24.07 17.41 -13.71
N LEU A 20 -24.92 18.15 -13.02
CA LEU A 20 -26.22 18.58 -13.55
C LEU A 20 -26.07 19.44 -14.81
N GLN A 21 -25.10 20.35 -14.85
CA GLN A 21 -24.81 21.16 -16.02
C GLN A 21 -24.37 20.31 -17.23
N VAL A 22 -23.51 19.33 -17.02
CA VAL A 22 -23.09 18.38 -18.08
C VAL A 22 -24.28 17.59 -18.60
N LEU A 23 -25.11 17.06 -17.70
CA LEU A 23 -26.32 16.32 -18.06
C LEU A 23 -27.31 17.21 -18.85
N TYR A 24 -27.57 18.40 -18.37
CA TYR A 24 -28.44 19.38 -19.03
C TYR A 24 -27.96 19.70 -20.45
N GLN A 25 -26.67 19.97 -20.61
CA GLN A 25 -26.08 20.26 -21.93
C GLN A 25 -26.19 19.04 -22.88
N LYS A 26 -25.93 17.84 -22.36
CA LYS A 26 -26.06 16.59 -23.12
C LYS A 26 -27.50 16.35 -23.59
N PHE A 27 -28.48 16.54 -22.70
CA PHE A 27 -29.90 16.31 -23.05
C PHE A 27 -30.46 17.33 -23.99
N ARG A 28 -30.06 18.61 -23.87
CA ARG A 28 -30.61 19.68 -24.65
C ARG A 28 -29.90 19.96 -25.97
N GLN A 29 -28.59 19.74 -26.04
CA GLN A 29 -27.76 20.03 -27.20
C GLN A 29 -27.21 18.77 -27.90
N GLY A 30 -27.44 17.58 -27.34
CA GLY A 30 -26.89 16.31 -27.85
C GLY A 30 -25.37 16.17 -27.76
N LYS A 31 -24.67 17.25 -27.44
CA LYS A 31 -23.18 17.29 -27.33
C LYS A 31 -22.81 18.06 -26.07
N VAL A 32 -21.71 17.62 -25.43
CA VAL A 32 -21.11 18.34 -24.30
C VAL A 32 -19.86 19.05 -24.81
N GLU A 33 -19.70 20.30 -24.43
CA GLU A 33 -18.51 21.07 -24.78
C GLU A 33 -17.26 20.40 -24.18
N LYS A 34 -16.20 20.22 -24.99
CA LYS A 34 -14.97 19.53 -24.57
C LYS A 34 -14.37 20.13 -23.28
N LYS A 35 -14.39 21.46 -23.15
CA LYS A 35 -13.88 22.15 -21.95
C LYS A 35 -14.67 21.77 -20.71
N LEU A 36 -16.01 21.81 -20.81
CA LEU A 36 -16.90 21.46 -19.68
C LEU A 36 -16.74 19.97 -19.30
N PHE A 37 -16.62 19.09 -20.29
CA PHE A 37 -16.40 17.66 -20.05
C PHE A 37 -15.05 17.38 -19.37
N LEU A 38 -13.98 18.04 -19.78
CA LEU A 38 -12.66 17.89 -19.18
C LEU A 38 -12.65 18.44 -17.74
N THR A 39 -13.29 19.60 -17.52
CA THR A 39 -13.47 20.19 -16.17
C THR A 39 -14.27 19.24 -15.27
N TRP A 40 -15.32 18.63 -15.79
CA TRP A 40 -16.13 17.67 -15.04
C TRP A 40 -15.33 16.44 -14.66
N ILE A 41 -14.57 15.84 -15.57
CA ILE A 41 -13.68 14.70 -15.27
C ILE A 41 -12.67 15.08 -14.19
N ALA A 42 -11.99 16.22 -14.34
CA ALA A 42 -11.02 16.68 -13.35
C ALA A 42 -11.68 16.88 -11.99
N LEU A 43 -12.87 17.51 -11.96
CA LEU A 43 -13.62 17.75 -10.74
C LEU A 43 -14.08 16.46 -10.07
N ILE A 44 -14.53 15.46 -10.85
CA ILE A 44 -14.88 14.13 -10.30
C ILE A 44 -13.65 13.44 -9.72
N ILE A 45 -12.53 13.44 -10.42
CA ILE A 45 -11.30 12.79 -9.93
C ILE A 45 -10.78 13.48 -8.66
N PHE A 46 -10.53 14.80 -8.72
CA PHE A 46 -9.95 15.54 -7.60
C PHE A 46 -10.94 15.78 -6.46
N GLY A 47 -12.22 16.01 -6.78
CA GLY A 47 -13.27 16.15 -5.79
C GLY A 47 -13.52 14.86 -5.03
N SER A 48 -13.63 13.73 -5.73
CA SER A 48 -13.76 12.41 -5.10
C SER A 48 -12.55 12.09 -4.25
N ALA A 49 -11.33 12.33 -4.75
CA ALA A 49 -10.11 12.18 -3.98
C ALA A 49 -10.15 13.03 -2.70
N THR A 50 -10.55 14.30 -2.80
CA THR A 50 -10.68 15.22 -1.64
C THR A 50 -11.68 14.69 -0.60
N LEU A 51 -12.82 14.18 -1.05
CA LEU A 51 -13.84 13.60 -0.17
C LEU A 51 -13.33 12.31 0.50
N LEU A 52 -12.70 11.40 -0.27
CA LEU A 52 -12.19 10.12 0.21
C LEU A 52 -10.97 10.28 1.14
N PHE A 53 -10.03 11.17 0.79
CA PHE A 53 -8.81 11.35 1.59
C PHE A 53 -9.05 12.07 2.93
N ARG A 54 -10.22 12.66 3.15
CA ARG A 54 -10.59 13.26 4.43
C ARG A 54 -11.32 12.32 5.39
N ASP A 55 -11.73 11.15 4.92
CA ASP A 55 -12.27 10.12 5.80
C ASP A 55 -11.11 9.36 6.45
N PRO A 56 -10.93 9.45 7.78
CA PRO A 56 -9.91 8.67 8.48
C PRO A 56 -10.04 7.17 8.21
N ALA A 57 -11.25 6.65 8.06
CA ALA A 57 -11.50 5.24 7.77
C ALA A 57 -10.88 4.82 6.43
N PHE A 58 -10.98 5.65 5.39
CA PHE A 58 -10.35 5.38 4.10
C PHE A 58 -8.81 5.26 4.23
N LEU A 59 -8.19 6.20 4.98
CA LEU A 59 -6.75 6.15 5.22
C LEU A 59 -6.34 4.90 6.00
N GLN A 60 -7.17 4.48 6.94
CA GLN A 60 -6.95 3.28 7.74
C GLN A 60 -7.05 2.00 6.90
N TRP A 61 -8.08 1.88 6.06
CA TRP A 61 -8.27 0.76 5.13
C TRP A 61 -7.13 0.63 4.13
N LYS A 62 -6.65 1.76 3.62
CA LYS A 62 -5.55 1.79 2.65
C LYS A 62 -4.32 1.04 3.14
N VAL A 63 -3.99 1.14 4.43
CA VAL A 63 -2.83 0.44 5.02
C VAL A 63 -3.00 -1.07 4.91
N SER A 64 -4.15 -1.63 5.31
CA SER A 64 -4.41 -3.07 5.21
C SER A 64 -4.40 -3.55 3.76
N ILE A 65 -5.10 -2.85 2.88
CA ILE A 65 -5.23 -3.24 1.46
C ILE A 65 -3.86 -3.29 0.79
N ILE A 66 -3.02 -2.25 0.97
CA ILE A 66 -1.69 -2.21 0.36
C ILE A 66 -0.81 -3.36 0.88
N ASN A 67 -0.83 -3.62 2.18
CA ASN A 67 -0.06 -4.71 2.75
C ASN A 67 -0.53 -6.07 2.22
N TRP A 68 -1.83 -6.30 2.08
CA TRP A 68 -2.37 -7.54 1.51
C TRP A 68 -2.07 -7.69 0.02
N ILE A 69 -2.04 -6.58 -0.73
CA ILE A 69 -1.58 -6.60 -2.13
C ILE A 69 -0.12 -7.04 -2.20
N PHE A 70 0.77 -6.49 -1.36
CA PHE A 70 2.17 -6.92 -1.32
C PHE A 70 2.31 -8.40 -0.94
N ALA A 71 1.60 -8.85 0.09
CA ALA A 71 1.56 -10.26 0.46
C ALA A 71 1.12 -11.14 -0.71
N SER A 72 0.04 -10.75 -1.40
CA SER A 72 -0.50 -11.49 -2.55
C SER A 72 0.46 -11.53 -3.74
N ILE A 73 1.18 -10.43 -4.01
CA ILE A 73 2.19 -10.38 -5.07
C ILE A 73 3.34 -11.34 -4.75
N LEU A 74 3.83 -11.35 -3.52
CA LEU A 74 4.92 -12.23 -3.10
C LEU A 74 4.51 -13.71 -3.22
N ILE A 75 3.34 -14.06 -2.71
CA ILE A 75 2.80 -15.43 -2.79
C ILE A 75 2.53 -15.82 -4.25
N GLY A 76 1.86 -14.96 -5.01
CA GLY A 76 1.53 -15.21 -6.41
C GLY A 76 2.77 -15.42 -7.28
N ASN A 77 3.83 -14.66 -7.05
CA ASN A 77 5.10 -14.84 -7.74
C ASN A 77 5.71 -16.24 -7.48
N GLN A 78 5.64 -16.72 -6.24
CA GLN A 78 6.11 -18.05 -5.87
C GLN A 78 5.26 -19.17 -6.48
N LEU A 79 3.93 -19.02 -6.45
CA LEU A 79 3.02 -19.99 -7.07
C LEU A 79 3.22 -20.11 -8.59
N LEU A 80 3.62 -19.02 -9.25
CA LEU A 80 3.96 -19.00 -10.68
C LEU A 80 5.38 -19.52 -10.95
N GLN A 81 6.09 -20.05 -9.96
CA GLN A 81 7.46 -20.57 -10.06
C GLN A 81 8.46 -19.59 -10.67
N ARG A 82 8.24 -18.29 -10.44
CA ARG A 82 9.14 -17.21 -10.91
C ARG A 82 10.28 -17.00 -9.92
N PRO A 83 11.42 -16.43 -10.36
CA PRO A 83 12.51 -16.07 -9.45
C PRO A 83 12.00 -15.23 -8.29
N PRO A 84 12.45 -15.48 -7.05
CA PRO A 84 11.99 -14.74 -5.87
C PRO A 84 12.24 -13.25 -6.01
N ILE A 85 11.17 -12.44 -5.88
CA ILE A 85 11.24 -10.97 -6.01
C ILE A 85 12.26 -10.38 -5.05
N ILE A 86 12.34 -10.92 -3.82
CA ILE A 86 13.28 -10.45 -2.79
C ILE A 86 14.71 -10.70 -3.21
N LYS A 87 15.04 -11.83 -3.83
CA LYS A 87 16.37 -12.11 -4.40
C LYS A 87 16.75 -11.06 -5.44
N SER A 88 15.83 -10.77 -6.36
CA SER A 88 16.04 -9.75 -7.41
C SER A 88 16.25 -8.36 -6.83
N PHE A 89 15.48 -8.01 -5.80
CA PHE A 89 15.60 -6.72 -5.12
C PHE A 89 16.93 -6.59 -4.36
N MET A 90 17.32 -7.62 -3.63
CA MET A 90 18.59 -7.62 -2.90
C MET A 90 19.81 -7.63 -3.83
N ASN A 91 19.75 -8.35 -4.94
CA ASN A 91 20.81 -8.30 -5.96
C ASN A 91 20.97 -6.89 -6.55
N ALA A 92 19.86 -6.21 -6.80
CA ALA A 92 19.90 -4.82 -7.29
C ALA A 92 20.45 -3.82 -6.26
N ALA A 93 20.26 -4.10 -4.97
CA ALA A 93 20.74 -3.27 -3.86
C ALA A 93 22.19 -3.56 -3.44
N SER A 94 22.80 -4.66 -3.92
CA SER A 94 24.14 -5.12 -3.53
C SER A 94 25.06 -5.16 -4.76
N PRO A 95 25.77 -4.07 -5.08
CA PRO A 95 26.64 -4.00 -6.26
C PRO A 95 27.78 -5.01 -6.27
N GLU A 96 28.24 -5.42 -5.08
CA GLU A 96 29.32 -6.41 -4.90
C GLU A 96 28.84 -7.86 -5.06
N GLY A 97 27.56 -8.06 -5.34
CA GLY A 97 26.91 -9.36 -5.40
C GLY A 97 26.47 -9.87 -4.02
N LEU A 98 25.62 -10.88 -4.03
CA LEU A 98 25.20 -11.58 -2.82
C LEU A 98 26.01 -12.89 -2.67
N PRO A 99 26.24 -13.34 -1.44
CA PRO A 99 26.79 -14.69 -1.21
C PRO A 99 25.88 -15.75 -1.84
N GLU A 100 26.43 -16.92 -2.15
CA GLU A 100 25.66 -18.03 -2.73
C GLU A 100 24.66 -18.58 -1.71
N ILE A 101 23.44 -18.06 -1.77
CA ILE A 101 22.31 -18.47 -0.93
C ILE A 101 21.42 -19.40 -1.75
N PRO A 102 21.08 -20.59 -1.25
CA PRO A 102 20.21 -21.54 -1.94
C PRO A 102 18.85 -20.94 -2.27
N ASP A 103 18.29 -21.28 -3.43
CA ASP A 103 16.98 -20.78 -3.85
C ASP A 103 15.86 -21.10 -2.85
N LYS A 104 15.97 -22.22 -2.14
CA LYS A 104 15.06 -22.56 -1.04
C LYS A 104 15.05 -21.48 0.06
N ALA A 105 16.22 -20.95 0.43
CA ALA A 105 16.27 -19.90 1.46
C ALA A 105 15.62 -18.60 0.98
N TRP A 106 15.75 -18.28 -0.30
CA TRP A 106 15.04 -17.14 -0.90
C TRP A 106 13.53 -17.32 -0.92
N MET A 107 13.06 -18.56 -1.15
CA MET A 107 11.63 -18.88 -1.04
C MET A 107 11.12 -18.70 0.39
N ASP A 108 11.85 -19.23 1.38
CA ASP A 108 11.47 -19.13 2.79
C ASP A 108 11.39 -17.67 3.25
N ILE A 109 12.35 -16.82 2.83
CA ILE A 109 12.35 -15.37 3.09
C ILE A 109 11.15 -14.70 2.42
N THR A 110 10.82 -15.10 1.19
CA THR A 110 9.67 -14.54 0.49
C THR A 110 8.37 -14.85 1.24
N TYR A 111 8.21 -16.06 1.76
CA TYR A 111 7.07 -16.42 2.60
C TYR A 111 7.07 -15.67 3.93
N LEU A 112 8.24 -15.49 4.55
CA LEU A 112 8.37 -14.69 5.78
C LEU A 112 7.87 -13.25 5.57
N TRP A 113 8.28 -12.60 4.48
CA TRP A 113 7.85 -11.25 4.14
C TRP A 113 6.37 -11.19 3.72
N ALA A 114 5.88 -12.18 3.00
CA ALA A 114 4.46 -12.27 2.68
C ALA A 114 3.61 -12.39 3.97
N PHE A 115 4.04 -13.21 4.92
CA PHE A 115 3.41 -13.32 6.23
C PHE A 115 3.51 -12.01 7.02
N ALA A 116 4.66 -11.32 6.99
CA ALA A 116 4.83 -10.03 7.65
C ALA A 116 3.83 -8.99 7.13
N PHE A 117 3.71 -8.83 5.82
CA PHE A 117 2.74 -7.92 5.22
C PHE A 117 1.30 -8.32 5.55
N PHE A 118 0.98 -9.61 5.48
CA PHE A 118 -0.35 -10.07 5.87
C PHE A 118 -0.66 -9.76 7.34
N ALA A 119 0.27 -10.05 8.25
CA ALA A 119 0.12 -9.78 9.68
C ALA A 119 -0.02 -8.28 9.98
N ILE A 120 0.80 -7.42 9.33
CA ILE A 120 0.69 -5.97 9.48
C ILE A 120 -0.71 -5.50 9.05
N GLY A 121 -1.23 -6.00 7.93
CA GLY A 121 -2.57 -5.68 7.46
C GLY A 121 -3.66 -6.10 8.45
N MET A 122 -3.54 -7.29 9.05
CA MET A 122 -4.49 -7.81 10.05
C MET A 122 -4.42 -7.01 11.36
N VAL A 123 -3.22 -6.72 11.86
CA VAL A 123 -3.04 -5.92 13.07
C VAL A 123 -3.55 -4.48 12.84
N ASN A 124 -3.29 -3.90 11.67
CA ASN A 124 -3.86 -2.60 11.31
C ASN A 124 -5.39 -2.61 11.33
N LEU A 125 -6.01 -3.67 10.80
CA LEU A 125 -7.47 -3.83 10.82
C LEU A 125 -7.99 -3.89 12.26
N TYR A 126 -7.32 -4.61 13.16
CA TYR A 126 -7.66 -4.65 14.57
C TYR A 126 -7.61 -3.25 15.20
N PHE A 127 -6.52 -2.50 15.02
CA PHE A 127 -6.42 -1.15 15.54
C PHE A 127 -7.47 -0.21 14.96
N MET A 128 -7.77 -0.33 13.67
CA MET A 128 -8.81 0.45 13.00
C MET A 128 -10.20 0.20 13.59
N LEU A 129 -10.56 -1.06 13.86
CA LEU A 129 -11.91 -1.44 14.27
C LEU A 129 -12.16 -1.27 15.77
N TYR A 130 -11.12 -1.46 16.60
CA TYR A 130 -11.28 -1.60 18.05
C TYR A 130 -10.58 -0.50 18.86
N THR A 131 -9.90 0.47 18.24
CA THR A 131 -9.20 1.51 18.97
C THR A 131 -9.55 2.92 18.49
N SER A 132 -9.13 3.93 19.25
CA SER A 132 -9.30 5.32 18.85
C SER A 132 -8.39 5.69 17.68
N LEU A 133 -8.76 6.74 16.93
CA LEU A 133 -7.93 7.26 15.83
C LEU A 133 -6.51 7.62 16.28
N THR A 134 -6.36 8.20 17.48
CA THR A 134 -5.06 8.55 18.05
C THR A 134 -4.21 7.31 18.30
N THR A 135 -4.80 6.25 18.85
CA THR A 135 -4.12 4.97 19.10
C THR A 135 -3.71 4.33 17.79
N TRP A 136 -4.58 4.34 16.78
CA TRP A 136 -4.26 3.85 15.44
C TRP A 136 -3.10 4.63 14.80
N VAL A 137 -3.06 5.96 14.92
CA VAL A 137 -1.95 6.79 14.40
C VAL A 137 -0.63 6.39 15.06
N ASN A 138 -0.61 6.20 16.38
CA ASN A 138 0.58 5.74 17.10
C ASN A 138 1.01 4.34 16.67
N PHE A 139 0.05 3.42 16.49
CA PHE A 139 0.35 2.10 15.93
C PHE A 139 0.96 2.21 14.53
N LYS A 140 0.40 3.03 13.64
CA LYS A 140 0.92 3.23 12.29
C LYS A 140 2.36 3.75 12.28
N LEU A 141 2.68 4.69 13.17
CA LEU A 141 4.01 5.31 13.23
C LEU A 141 5.05 4.41 13.89
N PHE A 142 4.70 3.79 15.01
CA PHE A 142 5.66 3.03 15.83
C PHE A 142 5.45 1.52 15.71
N GLY A 143 4.21 1.06 15.74
CA GLY A 143 3.89 -0.37 15.70
C GLY A 143 4.25 -1.03 14.38
N VAL A 144 3.91 -0.41 13.25
CA VAL A 144 4.28 -0.93 11.93
C VAL A 144 5.79 -0.95 11.77
N LEU A 145 6.47 0.12 12.20
CA LEU A 145 7.93 0.21 12.15
C LEU A 145 8.56 -0.89 13.01
N ALA A 146 8.10 -1.08 14.25
CA ALA A 146 8.59 -2.13 15.13
C ALA A 146 8.37 -3.54 14.53
N MET A 147 7.20 -3.80 13.96
CA MET A 147 6.94 -5.08 13.27
C MET A 147 7.90 -5.28 12.10
N MET A 148 8.14 -4.27 11.26
CA MET A 148 9.08 -4.35 10.15
C MET A 148 10.51 -4.64 10.64
N PHE A 149 10.97 -4.00 11.71
CA PHE A 149 12.27 -4.28 12.32
C PHE A 149 12.37 -5.72 12.84
N ILE A 150 11.35 -6.23 13.52
CA ILE A 150 11.31 -7.61 14.00
C ILE A 150 11.48 -8.58 12.81
N PHE A 151 10.71 -8.41 11.74
CA PHE A 151 10.81 -9.27 10.56
C PHE A 151 12.15 -9.11 9.83
N ALA A 152 12.71 -7.91 9.78
CA ALA A 152 14.04 -7.68 9.22
C ALA A 152 15.14 -8.38 10.03
N ILE A 153 15.06 -8.34 11.36
CA ILE A 153 15.99 -9.06 12.24
C ILE A 153 15.85 -10.57 12.05
N LEU A 154 14.62 -11.11 12.02
CA LEU A 154 14.38 -12.53 11.74
C LEU A 154 14.95 -12.95 10.40
N ASN A 155 14.80 -12.12 9.37
CA ASN A 155 15.38 -12.33 8.05
C ASN A 155 16.91 -12.35 8.11
N ALA A 156 17.54 -11.39 8.78
CA ALA A 156 19.00 -11.32 8.94
C ALA A 156 19.55 -12.55 9.68
N ILE A 157 18.90 -12.98 10.79
CA ILE A 157 19.27 -14.17 11.54
C ILE A 157 19.16 -15.42 10.67
N TYR A 158 18.09 -15.52 9.88
CA TYR A 158 17.87 -16.65 8.99
C TYR A 158 18.95 -16.72 7.90
N LEU A 159 19.26 -15.60 7.25
CA LEU A 159 20.29 -15.53 6.21
C LEU A 159 21.70 -15.76 6.74
N ASN A 160 22.02 -15.30 7.94
CA ASN A 160 23.35 -15.47 8.53
C ASN A 160 23.78 -16.94 8.62
N LYS A 161 22.83 -17.87 8.75
CA LYS A 161 23.12 -19.33 8.75
C LYS A 161 23.75 -19.81 7.44
N TYR A 162 23.48 -19.13 6.34
CA TYR A 162 24.01 -19.50 5.02
C TYR A 162 25.34 -18.80 4.75
N VAL A 163 25.47 -17.53 5.13
CA VAL A 163 26.69 -16.73 4.97
C VAL A 163 27.86 -17.32 5.78
N THR A 164 27.63 -17.68 7.05
CA THR A 164 28.65 -18.29 7.92
C THR A 164 29.09 -19.68 7.45
N LYS A 165 28.19 -20.41 6.77
CA LYS A 165 28.51 -21.76 6.27
C LYS A 165 29.45 -21.74 5.06
N GLU A 166 29.43 -20.68 4.27
CA GLU A 166 30.35 -20.48 3.14
C GLU A 166 31.70 -19.94 3.61
N ALA A 167 31.74 -19.01 4.55
CA ALA A 167 32.99 -18.55 5.13
C ALA A 167 33.83 -19.66 5.78
N GLY A 168 33.16 -20.66 6.34
CA GLY A 168 33.84 -21.86 6.90
C GLY A 168 34.28 -22.90 5.87
N LYS A 169 33.92 -22.78 4.58
CA LYS A 169 34.38 -23.68 3.51
C LYS A 169 35.57 -23.15 2.71
N SER A 170 35.82 -21.85 2.81
CA SER A 170 36.89 -21.12 2.11
C SER A 170 38.15 -20.92 2.96
N GLY A 171 38.22 -21.41 4.19
CA GLY A 171 39.39 -21.47 5.06
C GLY A 171 39.80 -22.88 5.33
#